data_495ff2c55e7304175127295fee8005cc
#
_entry.id   495ff2c55e7304175127295fee8005cc
#
_cell.length_a   1.000
_cell.length_b   1.000
_cell.length_c   1.000
_cell.angle_alpha   90.00
_cell.angle_beta   90.00
_cell.angle_gamma   90.00
#
_symmetry.space_group_name_H-M   'P 1'
#
loop_
_entity.id
_entity.type
_entity.pdbx_description
1 polymer ?
#
loop_
_entity_poly.entity_id
_entity_poly.type
_entity_poly.pdbx_seq_one_letter_code
_entity_poly.pdbx_strand_id
1 'polypeptide(L)'
;DSYPSKEDILKIVNTVDSDYNGVTLCTGSLGANPENDLVDIIHSLKGKIHFAHLRNVQILGDKHFLESAHLSKEGSLDMYAIVKALHDIGFDGIARPDHGRTIWGEVARPGYGLYDRAIGISYLQGLEEAVEKQS
;
A
#
# COMPACT_ATOMS: atom_id res chain seq x y z
N ASP A 1 11.96 -7.95 16.91
CA ASP A 1 11.70 -7.23 15.64
C ASP A 1 10.21 -7.25 15.39
N SER A 2 9.53 -6.17 15.75
CA SER A 2 8.10 -5.97 15.49
C SER A 2 7.91 -5.20 14.17
N TYR A 3 6.84 -5.52 13.44
CA TYR A 3 6.41 -4.67 12.33
C TYR A 3 6.04 -3.27 12.83
N PRO A 4 6.25 -2.20 12.03
CA PRO A 4 5.88 -0.85 12.43
C PRO A 4 4.38 -0.77 12.72
N SER A 5 4.04 -0.10 13.80
CA SER A 5 2.66 0.17 14.19
C SER A 5 2.23 1.57 13.76
N LYS A 6 0.91 1.83 13.79
CA LYS A 6 0.36 3.18 13.61
C LYS A 6 1.00 4.19 14.57
N GLU A 7 1.13 3.81 15.84
CA GLU A 7 1.67 4.65 16.90
C GLU A 7 3.12 5.03 16.63
N ASP A 8 3.94 4.09 16.15
CA ASP A 8 5.34 4.35 15.80
C ASP A 8 5.45 5.39 14.69
N ILE A 9 4.64 5.24 13.64
CA ILE A 9 4.62 6.17 12.51
C ILE A 9 4.16 7.55 12.95
N LEU A 10 3.07 7.65 13.70
CA LEU A 10 2.54 8.92 14.20
C LEU A 10 3.56 9.61 15.11
N LYS A 11 4.28 8.87 15.95
CA LYS A 11 5.35 9.42 16.78
C LYS A 11 6.46 10.06 15.93
N ILE A 12 6.85 9.40 14.84
CA ILE A 12 7.88 9.94 13.94
C ILE A 12 7.40 11.21 13.25
N VAL A 13 6.22 11.19 12.62
CA VAL A 13 5.73 12.35 11.87
C VAL A 13 5.37 13.54 12.74
N ASN A 14 5.00 13.29 14.01
CA ASN A 14 4.68 14.35 14.97
C ASN A 14 5.91 14.89 15.73
N THR A 15 7.09 14.30 15.55
CA THR A 15 8.32 14.77 16.19
C THR A 15 8.70 16.17 15.72
N VAL A 16 8.47 16.45 14.44
CA VAL A 16 8.67 17.76 13.83
C VAL A 16 7.41 18.14 13.04
N ASP A 17 6.71 19.15 13.47
CA ASP A 17 5.53 19.65 12.77
C ASP A 17 5.97 20.50 11.57
N SER A 18 6.06 19.88 10.42
CA SER A 18 6.49 20.50 9.16
C SER A 18 5.83 19.78 7.98
N ASP A 19 5.48 20.55 6.95
CA ASP A 19 4.95 20.00 5.69
C ASP A 19 5.99 19.16 4.94
N TYR A 20 7.27 19.34 5.25
CA TYR A 20 8.35 18.53 4.68
C TYR A 20 8.57 17.22 5.42
N ASN A 21 8.00 17.06 6.62
CA ASN A 21 8.06 15.81 7.39
C ASN A 21 6.84 14.94 7.07
N GLY A 22 7.08 13.80 6.46
CA GLY A 22 6.03 12.88 6.06
C GLY A 22 6.56 11.48 5.82
N VAL A 23 5.73 10.66 5.23
CA VAL A 23 6.02 9.23 5.02
C VAL A 23 5.84 8.81 3.57
N THR A 24 6.57 7.79 3.18
CA THR A 24 6.20 6.89 2.11
C THR A 24 5.32 5.80 2.70
N LEU A 25 4.04 5.81 2.33
CA LEU A 25 3.12 4.75 2.74
C LEU A 25 3.42 3.48 1.94
N CYS A 26 3.78 2.39 2.60
CA CYS A 26 3.92 1.08 1.96
C CYS A 26 2.87 0.11 2.50
N THR A 27 1.85 -0.18 1.69
CA THR A 27 0.73 -1.02 2.11
C THR A 27 1.16 -2.45 2.40
N GLY A 28 2.13 -2.98 1.65
CA GLY A 28 2.65 -4.32 1.89
C GLY A 28 3.44 -4.45 3.19
N SER A 29 4.24 -3.43 3.53
CA SER A 29 5.02 -3.45 4.77
C SER A 29 4.14 -3.29 6.00
N LEU A 30 3.19 -2.36 5.96
CA LEU A 30 2.26 -2.13 7.08
C LEU A 30 1.20 -3.22 7.17
N GLY A 31 0.70 -3.68 6.02
CA GLY A 31 -0.33 -4.72 5.95
C GLY A 31 0.18 -6.12 6.27
N ALA A 32 1.51 -6.34 6.32
CA ALA A 32 2.09 -7.58 6.81
C ALA A 32 1.84 -7.79 8.33
N ASN A 33 1.56 -6.72 9.06
CA ASN A 33 1.07 -6.80 10.44
C ASN A 33 -0.46 -6.87 10.44
N PRO A 34 -1.07 -8.01 10.84
CA PRO A 34 -2.52 -8.17 10.82
C PRO A 34 -3.25 -7.28 11.86
N GLU A 35 -2.54 -6.72 12.81
CA GLU A 35 -3.11 -5.77 13.79
C GLU A 35 -3.25 -4.35 13.23
N ASN A 36 -2.60 -4.04 12.10
CA ASN A 36 -2.69 -2.74 11.47
C ASN A 36 -3.98 -2.60 10.63
N ASP A 37 -4.78 -1.59 10.94
CA ASP A 37 -5.86 -1.11 10.09
C ASP A 37 -5.30 -0.05 9.13
N LEU A 38 -5.08 -0.42 7.87
CA LEU A 38 -4.48 0.47 6.87
C LEU A 38 -5.38 1.67 6.54
N VAL A 39 -6.68 1.51 6.54
CA VAL A 39 -7.62 2.61 6.30
C VAL A 39 -7.52 3.64 7.42
N ASP A 40 -7.51 3.19 8.66
CA ASP A 40 -7.33 4.05 9.83
C ASP A 40 -5.95 4.75 9.83
N ILE A 41 -4.88 4.03 9.48
CA ILE A 41 -3.54 4.61 9.34
C ILE A 41 -3.53 5.71 8.27
N ILE A 42 -4.11 5.47 7.11
CA ILE A 42 -4.17 6.45 6.01
C ILE A 42 -4.90 7.72 6.46
N HIS A 43 -6.08 7.58 7.08
CA HIS A 43 -6.82 8.73 7.60
C HIS A 43 -6.04 9.50 8.67
N SER A 44 -5.33 8.81 9.54
CA SER A 44 -4.50 9.41 10.60
C SER A 44 -3.29 10.17 10.04
N LEU A 45 -2.82 9.82 8.84
CA LEU A 45 -1.68 10.43 8.17
C LEU A 45 -2.10 11.45 7.09
N LYS A 46 -3.34 11.95 7.14
CA LYS A 46 -3.82 12.99 6.20
C LYS A 46 -2.84 14.17 6.16
N GLY A 47 -2.41 14.54 4.95
CA GLY A 47 -1.44 15.61 4.73
C GLY A 47 0.02 15.23 4.99
N LYS A 48 0.29 14.01 5.43
CA LYS A 48 1.64 13.51 5.74
C LYS A 48 2.12 12.37 4.84
N ILE A 49 1.30 11.91 3.90
CA ILE A 49 1.69 10.90 2.92
C ILE A 49 2.17 11.60 1.66
N HIS A 50 3.47 11.51 1.38
CA HIS A 50 4.08 12.17 0.22
C HIS A 50 4.23 11.23 -0.98
N PHE A 51 4.28 9.94 -0.74
CA PHE A 51 4.45 8.90 -1.75
C PHE A 51 3.79 7.60 -1.29
N ALA A 52 3.25 6.81 -2.20
CA ALA A 52 2.59 5.56 -1.85
C ALA A 52 3.13 4.37 -2.67
N HIS A 53 3.48 3.31 -1.97
CA HIS A 53 3.72 1.98 -2.53
C HIS A 53 2.48 1.13 -2.30
N LEU A 54 1.76 0.81 -3.37
CA LEU A 54 0.50 0.07 -3.31
C LEU A 54 0.71 -1.36 -3.80
N ARG A 55 0.87 -2.27 -2.88
CA ARG A 55 0.96 -3.71 -3.15
C ARG A 55 0.13 -4.49 -2.17
N ASN A 56 -0.31 -5.66 -2.60
CA ASN A 56 -0.99 -6.62 -1.74
C ASN A 56 0.01 -7.66 -1.23
N VAL A 57 -0.31 -8.26 -0.12
CA VAL A 57 0.41 -9.38 0.47
C VAL A 57 -0.57 -10.41 0.97
N GLN A 58 -0.19 -11.67 0.99
CA GLN A 58 -0.95 -12.75 1.60
C GLN A 58 -0.36 -13.10 2.96
N ILE A 59 -1.12 -12.88 4.01
CA ILE A 59 -0.74 -13.24 5.38
C ILE A 59 -1.03 -14.72 5.58
N LEU A 60 0.00 -15.47 5.97
CA LEU A 60 -0.09 -16.92 6.24
C LEU A 60 -0.11 -17.25 7.73
N GLY A 61 0.30 -16.30 8.57
CA GLY A 61 0.38 -16.47 10.03
C GLY A 61 1.18 -15.35 10.67
N ASP A 62 1.42 -15.45 11.97
CA ASP A 62 2.22 -14.46 12.69
C ASP A 62 3.62 -14.35 12.06
N LYS A 63 3.98 -13.13 11.66
CA LYS A 63 5.27 -12.79 11.00
C LYS A 63 5.59 -13.61 9.75
N HIS A 64 4.55 -14.15 9.10
CA HIS A 64 4.71 -14.94 7.90
C HIS A 64 3.74 -14.46 6.81
N PHE A 65 4.28 -13.90 5.75
CA PHE A 65 3.51 -13.45 4.59
C PHE A 65 4.26 -13.75 3.28
N LEU A 66 3.52 -13.73 2.19
CA LEU A 66 4.04 -13.87 0.83
C LEU A 66 3.63 -12.67 -0.03
N GLU A 67 4.44 -12.40 -1.05
CA GLU A 67 4.01 -11.52 -2.13
C GLU A 67 2.82 -12.13 -2.85
N SER A 68 1.81 -11.33 -3.13
CA SER A 68 0.62 -11.73 -3.88
C SER A 68 0.42 -10.86 -5.12
N ALA A 69 -0.56 -11.20 -5.96
CA ALA A 69 -1.05 -10.24 -6.95
C ALA A 69 -1.67 -9.03 -6.26
N HIS A 70 -1.77 -7.91 -6.97
CA HIS A 70 -2.32 -6.66 -6.43
C HIS A 70 -3.83 -6.73 -6.14
N LEU A 71 -4.56 -7.62 -6.84
CA LEU A 71 -6.00 -7.78 -6.65
C LEU A 71 -6.34 -8.15 -5.21
N SER A 72 -7.36 -7.52 -4.61
CA SER A 72 -7.79 -7.79 -3.24
C SER A 72 -8.07 -9.26 -2.98
N LYS A 73 -8.71 -9.95 -3.94
CA LYS A 73 -9.04 -11.38 -3.82
C LYS A 73 -7.84 -12.33 -3.81
N GLU A 74 -6.67 -11.87 -4.22
CA GLU A 74 -5.45 -12.67 -4.34
C GLU A 74 -4.51 -12.50 -3.15
N GLY A 75 -4.87 -11.63 -2.20
CA GLY A 75 -4.09 -11.37 -1.00
C GLY A 75 -4.98 -11.07 0.20
N SER A 76 -4.39 -10.52 1.24
CA SER A 76 -5.08 -10.25 2.51
C SER A 76 -5.56 -8.82 2.67
N LEU A 77 -5.15 -7.89 1.78
CA LEU A 77 -5.48 -6.48 1.89
C LEU A 77 -6.65 -6.10 0.97
N ASP A 78 -7.55 -5.26 1.48
CA ASP A 78 -8.60 -4.63 0.68
C ASP A 78 -8.05 -3.43 -0.08
N MET A 79 -7.60 -3.65 -1.30
CA MET A 79 -6.97 -2.64 -2.13
C MET A 79 -7.96 -1.54 -2.55
N TYR A 80 -9.25 -1.86 -2.69
CA TYR A 80 -10.28 -0.86 -2.95
C TYR A 80 -10.44 0.10 -1.78
N ALA A 81 -10.55 -0.42 -0.55
CA ALA A 81 -10.64 0.41 0.65
C ALA A 81 -9.41 1.31 0.84
N ILE A 82 -8.22 0.80 0.50
CA ILE A 82 -6.97 1.56 0.55
C ILE A 82 -6.98 2.73 -0.45
N VAL A 83 -7.32 2.47 -1.71
CA VAL A 83 -7.38 3.51 -2.75
C VAL A 83 -8.47 4.54 -2.39
N LYS A 84 -9.62 4.08 -1.91
CA LYS A 84 -10.68 4.98 -1.43
C LYS A 84 -10.23 5.87 -0.29
N ALA A 85 -9.52 5.31 0.70
CA ALA A 85 -9.00 6.09 1.83
C ALA A 85 -7.99 7.16 1.37
N LEU A 86 -7.09 6.84 0.43
CA LEU A 86 -6.17 7.81 -0.16
C LEU A 86 -6.92 8.93 -0.89
N HIS A 87 -7.95 8.60 -1.65
CA HIS A 87 -8.81 9.59 -2.30
C HIS A 87 -9.52 10.47 -1.26
N ASP A 88 -10.10 9.87 -0.20
CA ASP A 88 -10.87 10.57 0.83
C ASP A 88 -10.01 11.58 1.62
N ILE A 89 -8.72 11.32 1.80
CA ILE A 89 -7.79 12.27 2.44
C ILE A 89 -7.24 13.33 1.50
N GLY A 90 -7.56 13.26 0.20
CA GLY A 90 -7.06 14.19 -0.81
C GLY A 90 -5.59 13.94 -1.18
N PHE A 91 -5.11 12.69 -1.14
CA PHE A 91 -3.76 12.35 -1.57
C PHE A 91 -3.57 12.69 -3.05
N ASP A 92 -2.59 13.52 -3.35
CA ASP A 92 -2.25 14.00 -4.70
C ASP A 92 -0.80 13.68 -5.11
N GLY A 93 -0.13 12.86 -4.31
CA GLY A 93 1.23 12.41 -4.56
C GLY A 93 1.34 11.28 -5.59
N ILE A 94 2.55 10.81 -5.77
CA ILE A 94 2.82 9.68 -6.68
C ILE A 94 2.53 8.36 -5.95
N ALA A 95 1.75 7.51 -6.61
CA ALA A 95 1.55 6.12 -6.20
C ALA A 95 2.17 5.17 -7.23
N ARG A 96 2.71 4.04 -6.76
CA ARG A 96 3.22 3.00 -7.66
C ARG A 96 2.89 1.60 -7.13
N PRO A 97 2.74 0.58 -8.02
CA PRO A 97 2.79 -0.82 -7.62
C PRO A 97 4.24 -1.14 -7.22
N ASP A 98 4.46 -1.45 -5.96
CA ASP A 98 5.83 -1.56 -5.42
C ASP A 98 6.58 -2.78 -5.97
N HIS A 99 6.12 -3.99 -5.64
CA HIS A 99 6.70 -5.24 -6.09
C HIS A 99 5.89 -5.89 -7.20
N GLY A 100 6.53 -6.80 -7.94
CA GLY A 100 5.91 -7.68 -8.89
C GLY A 100 6.56 -9.05 -8.86
N ARG A 101 5.72 -10.10 -8.84
CA ARG A 101 6.19 -11.47 -8.95
C ARG A 101 6.68 -11.72 -10.37
N THR A 102 7.61 -12.64 -10.55
CA THR A 102 7.96 -13.14 -11.88
C THR A 102 6.89 -14.13 -12.33
N ILE A 103 6.14 -13.76 -13.36
CA ILE A 103 5.07 -14.58 -13.93
C ILE A 103 5.33 -14.83 -15.42
N TRP A 104 4.64 -15.79 -16.00
CA TRP A 104 4.67 -16.12 -17.43
C TRP A 104 6.07 -16.43 -17.99
N GLY A 105 6.92 -17.07 -17.17
CA GLY A 105 8.28 -17.43 -17.59
C GLY A 105 9.25 -16.25 -17.64
N GLU A 106 8.89 -15.10 -17.10
CA GLU A 106 9.78 -13.95 -16.98
C GLU A 106 10.99 -14.29 -16.09
N VAL A 107 12.16 -13.85 -16.52
CA VAL A 107 13.39 -13.91 -15.73
C VAL A 107 13.71 -12.50 -15.25
N ALA A 108 13.56 -12.28 -13.97
CA ALA A 108 13.80 -10.98 -13.34
C ALA A 108 14.39 -11.16 -11.94
N ARG A 109 14.94 -10.07 -11.41
CA ARG A 109 15.32 -10.03 -9.99
C ARG A 109 14.08 -10.23 -9.13
N PRO A 110 14.15 -11.01 -8.04
CA PRO A 110 13.00 -11.22 -7.14
C PRO A 110 12.36 -9.90 -6.70
N GLY A 111 11.04 -9.80 -6.80
CA GLY A 111 10.26 -8.59 -6.52
C GLY A 111 10.21 -7.56 -7.66
N TYR A 112 10.89 -7.81 -8.79
CA TYR A 112 10.97 -6.86 -9.90
C TYR A 112 10.34 -7.37 -11.20
N GLY A 113 9.41 -8.32 -11.11
CA GLY A 113 8.64 -8.81 -12.24
C GLY A 113 7.87 -7.68 -12.94
N LEU A 114 8.10 -7.52 -14.24
CA LEU A 114 7.50 -6.44 -15.02
C LEU A 114 6.02 -6.69 -15.32
N TYR A 115 5.68 -7.91 -15.71
CA TYR A 115 4.30 -8.24 -16.08
C TYR A 115 3.33 -8.12 -14.91
N ASP A 116 3.70 -8.63 -13.75
CA ASP A 116 2.87 -8.53 -12.55
C ASP A 116 2.68 -7.08 -12.08
N ARG A 117 3.73 -6.23 -12.22
CA ARG A 117 3.61 -4.79 -11.95
C ARG A 117 2.74 -4.07 -12.97
N ALA A 118 2.80 -4.45 -14.25
CA ALA A 118 1.94 -3.88 -15.28
C ALA A 118 0.46 -4.22 -15.02
N ILE A 119 0.16 -5.46 -14.65
CA ILE A 119 -1.18 -5.88 -14.23
C ILE A 119 -1.60 -5.11 -12.97
N GLY A 120 -0.71 -4.98 -12.00
CA GLY A 120 -0.95 -4.25 -10.76
C GLY A 120 -1.32 -2.80 -10.99
N ILE A 121 -0.57 -2.07 -11.84
CA ILE A 121 -0.89 -0.66 -12.11
C ILE A 121 -2.23 -0.52 -12.84
N SER A 122 -2.54 -1.40 -13.78
CA SER A 122 -3.83 -1.38 -14.47
C SER A 122 -5.00 -1.62 -13.51
N TYR A 123 -4.82 -2.53 -12.57
CA TYR A 123 -5.81 -2.78 -11.51
C TYR A 123 -6.00 -1.56 -10.60
N LEU A 124 -4.92 -0.93 -10.16
CA LEU A 124 -4.97 0.27 -9.30
C LEU A 124 -5.64 1.45 -10.01
N GLN A 125 -5.37 1.64 -11.30
CA GLN A 125 -6.03 2.67 -12.11
C GLN A 125 -7.53 2.40 -12.26
N GLY A 126 -7.93 1.14 -12.41
CA GLY A 126 -9.34 0.76 -12.41
C GLY A 126 -10.04 1.02 -11.08
N LEU A 127 -9.34 0.81 -9.94
CA LEU A 127 -9.86 1.17 -8.62
C LEU A 127 -10.01 2.68 -8.45
N GLU A 128 -9.02 3.46 -8.90
CA GLU A 128 -9.07 4.92 -8.88
C GLU A 128 -10.27 5.44 -9.67
N GLU A 129 -10.47 4.98 -10.91
CA GLU A 129 -11.63 5.32 -11.71
C GLU A 129 -12.95 4.98 -11.01
N ALA A 130 -13.04 3.83 -10.37
CA ALA A 130 -14.24 3.41 -9.65
C ALA A 130 -14.53 4.31 -8.45
N VAL A 131 -13.49 4.68 -7.68
CA VAL A 131 -13.63 5.59 -6.53
C VAL A 131 -14.05 6.98 -6.97
N GLU A 132 -13.45 7.52 -8.03
CA GLU A 132 -13.81 8.83 -8.58
C GLU A 132 -15.26 8.90 -9.03
N LYS A 133 -15.76 7.85 -9.70
CA LYS A 133 -17.16 7.77 -10.17
C LYS A 133 -18.18 7.63 -9.04
N GLN A 134 -17.77 7.16 -7.87
CA GLN A 134 -18.64 6.98 -6.70
C GLN A 134 -18.59 8.18 -5.74
N SER A 135 -17.74 9.12 -6.00
CA SER A 135 -17.52 10.30 -5.13
C SER A 135 -18.50 11.43 -5.42
#